data_b78107bcb14859915c7e6b355e4f60ae
#
_entry.id   b78107bcb14859915c7e6b355e4f60ae
#
_cell.length_a   1.000
_cell.length_b   1.000
_cell.length_c   1.000
_cell.angle_alpha   90.00
_cell.angle_beta   90.00
_cell.angle_gamma   90.00
#
_symmetry.space_group_name_H-M   'P 1'
#
loop_
_entity.id
_entity.type
_entity.pdbx_description
1 polymer ?
#
loop_
_entity_poly.entity_id
_entity_poly.type
_entity_poly.pdbx_seq_one_letter_code
_entity_poly.pdbx_strand_id
1 'polypeptide(L)'
;RNGGGWAHYVGQEKMRPEIGWATLTLTGAGRASVLGAFETTPVLHWHGDNFELPANAVRLASTSACPNQAFASGKNLLGLQFHIEADPARIEQWLVGHTVELGKAGIDPREIRRQAAMFGPATAEKGKAALAAWLDGALRR
;
A
#
# COMPACT_ATOMS: atom_id res chain seq x y z
N ARG A 1 -7.33 -29.43 1.40
CA ARG A 1 -5.95 -29.10 0.95
C ARG A 1 -5.82 -27.64 1.06
N ASN A 2 -4.91 -27.24 1.93
CA ASN A 2 -4.83 -25.95 2.57
C ASN A 2 -4.31 -24.91 1.60
N GLY A 3 -5.19 -24.12 1.03
CA GLY A 3 -4.85 -22.83 0.52
C GLY A 3 -4.48 -21.95 1.73
N GLY A 4 -3.22 -21.97 2.12
CA GLY A 4 -2.73 -21.15 3.19
C GLY A 4 -2.89 -19.69 2.82
N GLY A 5 -3.84 -19.03 3.41
CA GLY A 5 -3.87 -17.58 3.42
C GLY A 5 -2.59 -17.09 4.08
N TRP A 6 -1.79 -16.36 3.34
CA TRP A 6 -0.49 -15.86 3.78
C TRP A 6 -0.60 -14.69 4.77
N ALA A 7 -1.81 -14.18 4.95
CA ALA A 7 -2.10 -13.14 5.93
C ALA A 7 -3.30 -13.56 6.75
N HIS A 8 -3.17 -13.58 8.05
CA HIS A 8 -4.29 -13.67 8.97
C HIS A 8 -4.76 -12.24 9.27
N TYR A 9 -6.06 -11.99 9.10
CA TYR A 9 -6.66 -10.79 9.64
C TYR A 9 -6.57 -10.85 11.15
N VAL A 10 -5.83 -9.93 11.74
CA VAL A 10 -5.85 -9.78 13.20
C VAL A 10 -7.18 -9.17 13.57
N GLY A 11 -7.93 -9.87 14.40
CA GLY A 11 -9.25 -9.47 14.84
C GLY A 11 -9.27 -8.07 15.42
N GLN A 12 -10.08 -7.24 14.79
CA GLN A 12 -11.00 -6.30 15.39
C GLN A 12 -10.51 -5.32 16.48
N GLU A 13 -9.32 -4.82 16.44
CA GLU A 13 -9.20 -3.42 16.82
C GLU A 13 -9.67 -2.63 15.62
N LYS A 14 -10.75 -1.86 15.80
CA LYS A 14 -11.27 -0.94 14.78
C LYS A 14 -10.18 0.08 14.46
N MET A 15 -9.30 -0.26 13.56
CA MET A 15 -8.35 0.69 13.02
C MET A 15 -9.14 1.78 12.30
N ARG A 16 -8.72 3.02 12.46
CA ARG A 16 -9.25 4.09 11.60
C ARG A 16 -8.81 3.75 10.17
N PRO A 17 -9.73 3.76 9.18
CA PRO A 17 -9.34 3.56 7.81
C PRO A 17 -8.25 4.55 7.41
N GLU A 18 -7.22 4.07 6.76
CA GLU A 18 -6.25 4.92 6.07
C GLU A 18 -6.72 5.07 4.63
N ILE A 19 -7.17 6.25 4.26
CA ILE A 19 -7.66 6.57 2.92
C ILE A 19 -7.05 7.91 2.48
N GLY A 20 -6.37 7.89 1.35
CA GLY A 20 -5.68 9.05 0.78
C GLY A 20 -4.19 8.84 0.59
N TRP A 21 -3.51 9.84 0.05
CA TRP A 21 -2.07 9.80 -0.16
C TRP A 21 -1.32 10.19 1.10
N ALA A 22 -0.44 9.30 1.57
CA ALA A 22 0.45 9.56 2.71
C ALA A 22 1.80 8.85 2.50
N THR A 23 2.82 9.35 3.20
CA THR A 23 4.16 8.77 3.16
C THR A 23 4.25 7.51 4.01
N LEU A 24 5.16 6.62 3.62
CA LEU A 24 5.52 5.42 4.36
C LEU A 24 6.70 5.70 5.30
N THR A 25 6.74 4.98 6.40
CA THR A 25 7.96 4.80 7.20
C THR A 25 8.64 3.51 6.76
N LEU A 26 9.70 3.61 5.96
CA LEU A 26 10.43 2.44 5.48
C LEU A 26 11.40 1.92 6.54
N THR A 27 11.49 0.60 6.67
CA THR A 27 12.56 -0.07 7.40
C THR A 27 13.88 0.01 6.60
N GLY A 28 15.00 -0.42 7.18
CA GLY A 28 16.27 -0.57 6.43
C GLY A 28 16.10 -1.53 5.24
N ALA A 29 15.39 -2.64 5.42
CA ALA A 29 15.08 -3.58 4.35
C ALA A 29 14.13 -2.96 3.30
N GLY A 30 13.17 -2.13 3.73
CA GLY A 30 12.28 -1.40 2.83
C GLY A 30 13.04 -0.43 1.94
N ARG A 31 13.96 0.35 2.51
CA ARG A 31 14.82 1.27 1.74
C ARG A 31 15.71 0.54 0.73
N ALA A 32 16.22 -0.62 1.10
CA ALA A 32 17.05 -1.46 0.24
C ALA A 32 16.26 -2.24 -0.82
N SER A 33 14.92 -2.26 -0.74
CA SER A 33 14.04 -2.91 -1.70
C SER A 33 13.57 -1.95 -2.79
N VAL A 34 12.73 -2.45 -3.70
CA VAL A 34 12.07 -1.61 -4.73
C VAL A 34 11.20 -0.51 -4.12
N LEU A 35 10.83 -0.62 -2.84
CA LEU A 35 10.05 0.39 -2.13
C LEU A 35 10.88 1.61 -1.72
N GLY A 36 12.21 1.57 -1.79
CA GLY A 36 13.07 2.73 -1.53
C GLY A 36 12.73 3.94 -2.38
N ALA A 37 12.17 3.74 -3.58
CA ALA A 37 11.67 4.81 -4.45
C ALA A 37 10.56 5.67 -3.79
N PHE A 38 9.88 5.15 -2.76
CA PHE A 38 8.76 5.80 -2.09
C PHE A 38 9.15 6.43 -0.73
N GLU A 39 10.43 6.52 -0.38
CA GLU A 39 10.84 7.07 0.92
C GLU A 39 10.27 8.46 1.19
N THR A 40 10.17 9.30 0.16
CA THR A 40 9.62 10.66 0.25
C THR A 40 8.38 10.88 -0.63
N THR A 41 7.92 9.85 -1.33
CA THR A 41 6.79 9.94 -2.24
C THR A 41 5.56 9.34 -1.58
N PRO A 42 4.48 10.12 -1.39
CA PRO A 42 3.23 9.59 -0.87
C PRO A 42 2.68 8.47 -1.76
N VAL A 43 2.07 7.46 -1.16
CA VAL A 43 1.37 6.36 -1.82
C VAL A 43 -0.11 6.42 -1.48
N LEU A 44 -0.96 5.84 -2.31
CA LEU A 44 -2.39 5.77 -2.03
C LEU A 44 -2.66 4.68 -0.99
N HIS A 45 -3.18 5.09 0.17
CA HIS A 45 -3.77 4.18 1.15
C HIS A 45 -5.27 4.08 0.89
N TRP A 46 -5.81 2.88 0.98
CA TRP A 46 -7.25 2.63 0.93
C TRP A 46 -7.56 1.31 1.61
N HIS A 47 -7.48 1.30 2.93
CA HIS A 47 -7.71 0.12 3.75
C HIS A 47 -8.16 0.49 5.16
N GLY A 48 -8.87 -0.42 5.82
CA GLY A 48 -9.28 -0.31 7.22
C GLY A 48 -8.81 -1.50 8.07
N ASP A 49 -8.02 -2.38 7.47
CA ASP A 49 -7.55 -3.61 8.10
C ASP A 49 -6.04 -3.58 8.29
N ASN A 50 -5.57 -4.39 9.21
CA ASN A 50 -4.16 -4.71 9.42
C ASN A 50 -3.98 -6.22 9.32
N PHE A 51 -2.80 -6.67 8.92
CA PHE A 51 -2.46 -8.09 8.86
C PHE A 51 -1.32 -8.41 9.84
N GLU A 52 -1.29 -9.65 10.31
CA GLU A 52 -0.10 -10.17 10.99
C GLU A 52 1.01 -10.47 10.00
N LEU A 53 2.23 -10.14 10.39
CA LEU A 53 3.38 -10.45 9.57
C LEU A 53 3.55 -11.97 9.46
N PRO A 54 3.56 -12.55 8.24
CA PRO A 54 3.76 -13.98 8.08
C PRO A 54 5.09 -14.44 8.69
N ALA A 55 5.13 -15.68 9.16
CA ALA A 55 6.37 -16.28 9.64
C ALA A 55 7.44 -16.21 8.52
N ASN A 56 8.66 -15.82 8.89
CA ASN A 56 9.79 -15.63 7.96
C ASN A 56 9.65 -14.46 6.97
N ALA A 57 8.64 -13.60 7.14
CA ALA A 57 8.54 -12.37 6.38
C ALA A 57 9.34 -11.24 7.02
N VAL A 58 9.87 -10.37 6.18
CA VAL A 58 10.58 -9.16 6.59
C VAL A 58 9.67 -7.97 6.37
N ARG A 59 9.41 -7.19 7.41
CA ARG A 59 8.66 -5.94 7.30
C ARG A 59 9.45 -4.91 6.50
N LEU A 60 8.80 -4.29 5.54
CA LEU A 60 9.40 -3.27 4.68
C LEU A 60 8.91 -1.86 4.99
N ALA A 61 7.64 -1.72 5.38
CA ALA A 61 7.02 -0.41 5.62
C ALA A 61 5.96 -0.45 6.71
N SER A 62 5.75 0.70 7.33
CA SER A 62 4.69 0.99 8.30
C SER A 62 4.16 2.42 8.12
N THR A 63 3.05 2.73 8.79
CA THR A 63 2.59 4.10 9.09
C THR A 63 2.35 4.22 10.59
N SER A 64 2.03 5.41 11.06
CA SER A 64 1.66 5.61 12.47
C SER A 64 0.36 4.89 12.86
N ALA A 65 -0.54 4.67 11.90
CA ALA A 65 -1.82 4.01 12.11
C ALA A 65 -1.76 2.50 11.88
N CYS A 66 -0.85 2.02 11.01
CA CYS A 66 -0.76 0.61 10.64
C CYS A 66 0.70 0.13 10.65
N PRO A 67 1.05 -0.82 11.56
CA PRO A 67 2.42 -1.30 11.70
C PRO A 67 2.91 -2.15 10.53
N ASN A 68 2.00 -2.74 9.76
CA ASN A 68 2.33 -3.66 8.67
C ASN A 68 1.76 -3.15 7.34
N GLN A 69 2.48 -2.25 6.68
CA GLN A 69 2.09 -1.71 5.37
C GLN A 69 2.68 -2.51 4.21
N ALA A 70 3.85 -3.11 4.41
CA ALA A 70 4.48 -3.95 3.39
C ALA A 70 5.42 -4.97 4.02
N PHE A 71 5.56 -6.11 3.36
CA PHE A 71 6.51 -7.17 3.72
C PHE A 71 7.01 -7.90 2.48
N ALA A 72 8.15 -8.57 2.63
CA ALA A 72 8.66 -9.53 1.66
C ALA A 72 8.93 -10.88 2.34
N SER A 73 8.78 -11.97 1.59
CA SER A 73 9.22 -13.31 2.00
C SER A 73 9.97 -13.97 0.85
N GLY A 74 11.25 -14.23 1.08
CA GLY A 74 12.16 -14.59 -0.02
C GLY A 74 12.19 -13.50 -1.09
N LYS A 75 12.47 -13.88 -2.34
CA LYS A 75 12.53 -12.95 -3.47
C LYS A 75 11.27 -12.91 -4.33
N ASN A 76 10.33 -13.82 -4.10
CA ASN A 76 9.18 -14.04 -4.97
C ASN A 76 7.84 -13.60 -4.34
N LEU A 77 7.86 -13.09 -3.12
CA LEU A 77 6.66 -12.62 -2.45
C LEU A 77 6.86 -11.20 -1.92
N LEU A 78 6.04 -10.29 -2.39
CA LEU A 78 5.93 -8.92 -1.93
C LEU A 78 4.45 -8.65 -1.58
N GLY A 79 4.17 -8.35 -0.32
CA GLY A 79 2.85 -7.96 0.15
C GLY A 79 2.79 -6.46 0.39
N LEU A 80 1.76 -5.81 -0.15
CA LEU A 80 1.51 -4.37 -0.01
C LEU A 80 0.09 -4.15 0.49
N GLN A 81 -0.08 -3.26 1.47
CA GLN A 81 -1.38 -2.81 1.97
C GLN A 81 -1.86 -1.57 1.21
N PHE A 82 -0.92 -0.75 0.76
CA PHE A 82 -1.14 0.46 -0.03
C PHE A 82 -1.10 0.16 -1.53
N HIS A 83 -1.52 1.14 -2.33
CA HIS A 83 -1.71 1.02 -3.77
C HIS A 83 -0.69 1.85 -4.53
N ILE A 84 0.27 1.19 -5.18
CA ILE A 84 1.22 1.81 -6.11
C ILE A 84 0.84 1.56 -7.58
N GLU A 85 -0.18 0.71 -7.80
CA GLU A 85 -0.73 0.38 -9.10
C GLU A 85 -1.89 1.30 -9.52
N ALA A 86 -2.39 2.14 -8.59
CA ALA A 86 -3.54 2.98 -8.85
C ALA A 86 -3.25 4.04 -9.93
N ASP A 87 -4.13 4.09 -10.93
CA ASP A 87 -4.12 5.14 -11.94
C ASP A 87 -4.82 6.39 -11.39
N PRO A 88 -4.11 7.51 -11.15
CA PRO A 88 -4.72 8.71 -10.59
C PRO A 88 -5.79 9.32 -11.51
N ALA A 89 -5.75 9.07 -12.82
CA ALA A 89 -6.78 9.52 -13.76
C ALA A 89 -8.12 8.78 -13.52
N ARG A 90 -8.11 7.66 -12.84
CA ARG A 90 -9.30 6.84 -12.54
C ARG A 90 -9.79 7.00 -11.11
N ILE A 91 -9.32 8.00 -10.38
CA ILE A 91 -9.67 8.19 -8.97
C ILE A 91 -11.19 8.34 -8.75
N GLU A 92 -11.92 8.89 -9.72
CA GLU A 92 -13.38 9.01 -9.64
C GLU A 92 -14.07 7.66 -9.49
N GLN A 93 -13.54 6.60 -10.09
CA GLN A 93 -14.10 5.25 -9.94
C GLN A 93 -13.98 4.74 -8.51
N TRP A 94 -12.86 5.04 -7.84
CA TRP A 94 -12.66 4.73 -6.42
C TRP A 94 -13.63 5.50 -5.55
N LEU A 95 -13.78 6.80 -5.80
CA LEU A 95 -14.67 7.68 -5.04
C LEU A 95 -16.13 7.26 -5.14
N VAL A 96 -16.59 6.93 -6.34
CA VAL A 96 -17.97 6.46 -6.57
C VAL A 96 -18.18 5.08 -5.96
N GLY A 97 -17.25 4.15 -6.16
CA GLY A 97 -17.36 2.78 -5.64
C GLY A 97 -17.34 2.70 -4.11
N HIS A 98 -16.74 3.67 -3.42
CA HIS A 98 -16.55 3.65 -1.96
C HIS A 98 -17.21 4.83 -1.24
N THR A 99 -18.25 5.42 -1.82
CA THR A 99 -18.96 6.59 -1.26
C THR A 99 -19.41 6.39 0.18
N VAL A 100 -19.92 5.21 0.51
CA VAL A 100 -20.39 4.88 1.87
C VAL A 100 -19.24 4.80 2.87
N GLU A 101 -18.12 4.22 2.45
CA GLU A 101 -16.92 4.11 3.27
C GLU A 101 -16.31 5.48 3.57
N LEU A 102 -16.18 6.33 2.55
CA LEU A 102 -15.73 7.71 2.70
C LEU A 102 -16.61 8.51 3.65
N GLY A 103 -17.94 8.37 3.52
CA GLY A 103 -18.89 9.03 4.40
C GLY A 103 -18.76 8.57 5.86
N LYS A 104 -18.60 7.26 6.11
CA LYS A 104 -18.37 6.71 7.45
C LYS A 104 -17.04 7.14 8.04
N ALA A 105 -16.01 7.28 7.22
CA ALA A 105 -14.69 7.73 7.65
C ALA A 105 -14.61 9.26 7.82
N GLY A 106 -15.62 10.02 7.38
CA GLY A 106 -15.63 11.48 7.43
C GLY A 106 -14.63 12.11 6.46
N ILE A 107 -14.32 11.45 5.35
CA ILE A 107 -13.32 11.88 4.38
C ILE A 107 -14.00 12.66 3.25
N ASP A 108 -13.51 13.87 2.99
CA ASP A 108 -13.98 14.70 1.89
C ASP A 108 -13.41 14.20 0.54
N PRO A 109 -14.25 13.77 -0.40
CA PRO A 109 -13.79 13.32 -1.73
C PRO A 109 -12.98 14.38 -2.49
N ARG A 110 -13.22 15.68 -2.21
CA ARG A 110 -12.46 16.77 -2.85
C ARG A 110 -11.01 16.75 -2.44
N GLU A 111 -10.73 16.36 -1.19
CA GLU A 111 -9.35 16.21 -0.71
C GLU A 111 -8.63 15.07 -1.44
N ILE A 112 -9.30 13.93 -1.63
CA ILE A 112 -8.74 12.81 -2.38
C ILE A 112 -8.43 13.20 -3.82
N ARG A 113 -9.32 13.97 -4.49
CA ARG A 113 -9.06 14.47 -5.85
C ARG A 113 -7.84 15.39 -5.90
N ARG A 114 -7.72 16.29 -4.93
CA ARG A 114 -6.58 17.21 -4.82
C ARG A 114 -5.27 16.42 -4.63
N GLN A 115 -5.26 15.43 -3.76
CA GLN A 115 -4.10 14.57 -3.51
C GLN A 115 -3.76 13.73 -4.74
N ALA A 116 -4.76 13.19 -5.44
CA ALA A 116 -4.58 12.43 -6.69
C ALA A 116 -3.88 13.28 -7.76
N ALA A 117 -4.30 14.53 -7.91
CA ALA A 117 -3.68 15.45 -8.87
C ALA A 117 -2.24 15.81 -8.45
N MET A 118 -1.99 15.98 -7.17
CA MET A 118 -0.68 16.41 -6.64
C MET A 118 0.35 15.28 -6.61
N PHE A 119 -0.02 14.11 -6.12
CA PHE A 119 0.90 13.00 -5.83
C PHE A 119 0.77 11.84 -6.81
N GLY A 120 -0.42 11.65 -7.38
CA GLY A 120 -0.76 10.49 -8.21
C GLY A 120 0.21 10.25 -9.37
N PRO A 121 0.59 11.24 -10.18
CA PRO A 121 1.50 11.03 -11.29
C PRO A 121 2.86 10.45 -10.87
N ALA A 122 3.47 11.00 -9.81
CA ALA A 122 4.76 10.53 -9.31
C ALA A 122 4.64 9.11 -8.71
N THR A 123 3.54 8.84 -7.98
CA THR A 123 3.26 7.51 -7.42
C THR A 123 3.10 6.47 -8.52
N ALA A 124 2.34 6.77 -9.57
CA ALA A 124 2.09 5.85 -10.69
C ALA A 124 3.37 5.54 -11.47
N GLU A 125 4.19 6.56 -11.76
CA GLU A 125 5.48 6.39 -12.44
C GLU A 125 6.42 5.48 -11.64
N LYS A 126 6.62 5.79 -10.35
CA LYS A 126 7.46 5.00 -9.46
C LYS A 126 6.90 3.61 -9.21
N GLY A 127 5.58 3.48 -9.10
CA GLY A 127 4.90 2.20 -8.92
C GLY A 127 5.17 1.26 -10.09
N LYS A 128 5.02 1.73 -11.30
CA LYS A 128 5.32 0.97 -12.52
C LYS A 128 6.78 0.52 -12.55
N ALA A 129 7.72 1.41 -12.25
CA ALA A 129 9.14 1.10 -12.23
C ALA A 129 9.50 0.09 -11.11
N ALA A 130 8.94 0.27 -9.91
CA ALA A 130 9.17 -0.62 -8.78
C ALA A 130 8.63 -2.04 -9.03
N LEU A 131 7.42 -2.17 -9.58
CA LEU A 131 6.83 -3.46 -9.92
C LEU A 131 7.60 -4.16 -11.03
N ALA A 132 8.04 -3.44 -12.05
CA ALA A 132 8.88 -3.99 -13.11
C ALA A 132 10.22 -4.51 -12.55
N ALA A 133 10.89 -3.72 -11.72
CA ALA A 133 12.15 -4.12 -11.10
C ALA A 133 11.99 -5.33 -10.17
N TRP A 134 10.89 -5.40 -9.41
CA TRP A 134 10.59 -6.55 -8.58
C TRP A 134 10.37 -7.82 -9.39
N LEU A 135 9.58 -7.74 -10.47
CA LEU A 135 9.32 -8.87 -11.37
C LEU A 135 10.62 -9.37 -12.01
N ASP A 136 11.48 -8.48 -12.50
CA ASP A 136 12.76 -8.84 -13.05
C ASP A 136 13.66 -9.56 -12.03
N GLY A 137 13.66 -9.10 -10.77
CA GLY A 137 14.39 -9.73 -9.68
C GLY A 137 13.82 -11.11 -9.30
N ALA A 138 12.51 -11.27 -9.31
CA ALA A 138 11.84 -12.52 -8.99
C ALA A 138 12.03 -13.60 -10.07
N LEU A 139 12.13 -13.19 -11.34
CA LEU A 139 12.29 -14.09 -12.48
C LEU A 139 13.75 -14.50 -12.74
N ARG A 140 14.73 -13.76 -12.22
CA ARG A 140 16.14 -14.16 -12.34
C ARG A 140 16.41 -15.34 -11.40
N ARG A 141 16.72 -16.47 -11.97
CA ARG A 141 17.17 -17.69 -11.29
C ARG A 141 18.58 -17.57 -10.73
#